data_5755250cbcb04a202c619acd306b5e6d
#
_entry.id   5755250cbcb04a202c619acd306b5e6d
#
_cell.length_a   1.000
_cell.length_b   1.000
_cell.length_c   1.000
_cell.angle_alpha   90.00
_cell.angle_beta   90.00
_cell.angle_gamma   90.00
#
_symmetry.space_group_name_H-M   'P 1'
#
loop_
_entity.id
_entity.type
_entity.pdbx_description
1 polymer ?
#
loop_
_entity_poly.entity_id
_entity_poly.type
_entity_poly.pdbx_seq_one_letter_code
_entity_poly.pdbx_strand_id
1 'polypeptide(L)'
;MANPPVCKLMDFGKFKYEADMKAREARKNQANTVLKTVRLRLKIDPHDYETKKGHVERFLRGGDKVKITVMFRGREQSRPEMGYRLLQRLAGDVSELGVVESNAKQEGRNMVMGIAPHRNAQVLQQQAQQAAQAAQSKSRSAKGEQEQEAEQAPSA
;
A
#
# COMPACT_ATOMS: atom_id res chain seq x y z
N MET A 1 18.96 29.33 -2.38
CA MET A 1 20.24 29.88 -2.90
C MET A 1 21.10 30.21 -1.72
N ALA A 2 22.39 29.81 -1.74
CA ALA A 2 23.31 30.15 -0.67
C ALA A 2 23.69 31.63 -0.80
N ASN A 3 23.78 32.34 0.33
CA ASN A 3 24.25 33.72 0.38
C ASN A 3 25.49 33.78 1.31
N PRO A 4 26.71 34.03 0.79
CA PRO A 4 27.09 34.39 -0.59
C PRO A 4 27.02 33.20 -1.57
N PRO A 5 26.92 33.44 -2.91
CA PRO A 5 26.89 32.41 -3.92
C PRO A 5 28.23 31.65 -3.94
N VAL A 6 28.13 30.32 -3.88
CA VAL A 6 29.29 29.40 -3.85
C VAL A 6 29.42 28.70 -5.19
N CYS A 7 30.59 28.78 -5.83
CA CYS A 7 30.94 28.03 -7.02
C CYS A 7 31.78 26.81 -6.62
N LYS A 8 31.38 25.61 -7.16
CA LYS A 8 32.13 24.37 -6.98
C LYS A 8 32.70 23.92 -8.33
N LEU A 9 33.99 23.76 -8.40
CA LEU A 9 34.63 23.16 -9.58
C LEU A 9 34.42 21.64 -9.55
N MET A 10 33.84 21.07 -10.58
CA MET A 10 33.58 19.62 -10.65
C MET A 10 33.52 19.16 -12.10
N ASP A 11 33.70 17.85 -12.32
CA ASP A 11 33.42 17.21 -13.60
C ASP A 11 31.90 17.20 -13.86
N PHE A 12 31.47 17.92 -14.89
CA PHE A 12 30.05 18.02 -15.24
C PHE A 12 29.45 16.68 -15.67
N GLY A 13 30.22 15.84 -16.37
CA GLY A 13 29.76 14.52 -16.79
C GLY A 13 29.41 13.63 -15.60
N LYS A 14 30.29 13.60 -14.59
CA LYS A 14 30.08 12.85 -13.35
C LYS A 14 28.90 13.40 -12.54
N PHE A 15 28.81 14.72 -12.41
CA PHE A 15 27.70 15.37 -11.72
C PHE A 15 26.35 15.04 -12.37
N LYS A 16 26.25 15.13 -13.68
CA LYS A 16 25.03 14.80 -14.43
C LYS A 16 24.64 13.35 -14.23
N TYR A 17 25.58 12.43 -14.30
CA TYR A 17 25.34 11.00 -14.08
C TYR A 17 24.82 10.75 -12.66
N GLU A 18 25.45 11.30 -11.64
CA GLU A 18 25.02 11.16 -10.25
C GLU A 18 23.62 11.77 -10.01
N ALA A 19 23.32 12.92 -10.63
CA ALA A 19 22.00 13.54 -10.57
C ALA A 19 20.93 12.66 -11.22
N ASP A 20 21.20 12.08 -12.38
CA ASP A 20 20.29 11.15 -13.06
C ASP A 20 20.08 9.87 -12.27
N MET A 21 21.12 9.32 -11.63
CA MET A 21 21.01 8.16 -10.76
C MET A 21 20.12 8.47 -9.55
N LYS A 22 20.34 9.58 -8.85
CA LYS A 22 19.50 10.02 -7.74
C LYS A 22 18.05 10.25 -8.17
N ALA A 23 17.82 10.83 -9.33
CA ALA A 23 16.48 11.03 -9.88
C ALA A 23 15.76 9.70 -10.18
N ARG A 24 16.48 8.70 -10.71
CA ARG A 24 15.95 7.34 -10.94
C ARG A 24 15.61 6.64 -9.62
N GLU A 25 16.49 6.72 -8.63
CA GLU A 25 16.26 6.16 -7.30
C GLU A 25 15.06 6.85 -6.61
N ALA A 26 14.98 8.17 -6.67
CA ALA A 26 13.86 8.92 -6.13
C ALA A 26 12.53 8.49 -6.77
N ARG A 27 12.48 8.32 -8.11
CA ARG A 27 11.30 7.82 -8.81
C ARG A 27 10.94 6.39 -8.42
N LYS A 28 11.94 5.51 -8.25
CA LYS A 28 11.73 4.11 -7.82
C LYS A 28 11.19 4.03 -6.40
N ASN A 29 11.67 4.90 -5.51
CA ASN A 29 11.27 4.94 -4.11
C ASN A 29 10.01 5.79 -3.85
N GLN A 30 9.51 6.49 -4.88
CA GLN A 30 8.28 7.26 -4.77
C GLN A 30 7.09 6.30 -4.64
N ALA A 31 6.46 6.29 -3.46
CA ALA A 31 5.22 5.55 -3.23
C ALA A 31 4.08 6.20 -4.03
N ASN A 32 3.77 5.64 -5.20
CA ASN A 32 2.64 6.08 -5.98
C ASN A 32 1.36 5.49 -5.39
N THR A 33 0.57 6.30 -4.70
CA THR A 33 -0.75 5.90 -4.23
C THR A 33 -1.70 5.78 -5.43
N VAL A 34 -2.09 4.55 -5.74
CA VAL A 34 -3.01 4.26 -6.85
C VAL A 34 -4.44 4.15 -6.31
N LEU A 35 -5.41 4.69 -7.07
CA LEU A 35 -6.82 4.52 -6.74
C LEU A 35 -7.34 3.17 -7.27
N LYS A 36 -7.59 2.22 -6.37
CA LYS A 36 -8.18 0.91 -6.68
C LYS A 36 -9.70 0.97 -6.55
N THR A 37 -10.41 0.38 -7.49
CA THR A 37 -11.87 0.35 -7.45
C THR A 37 -12.36 -1.07 -7.14
N VAL A 38 -13.18 -1.20 -6.07
CA VAL A 38 -13.87 -2.45 -5.71
C VAL A 38 -15.37 -2.26 -5.93
N ARG A 39 -15.97 -3.17 -6.72
CA ARG A 39 -17.41 -3.14 -7.03
C ARG A 39 -18.13 -4.19 -6.19
N LEU A 40 -19.22 -3.76 -5.56
CA LEU A 40 -20.12 -4.60 -4.76
C LEU A 40 -21.52 -4.58 -5.33
N ARG A 41 -22.29 -5.61 -5.07
CA ARG A 41 -23.75 -5.63 -5.32
C ARG A 41 -24.50 -5.50 -4.00
N LEU A 42 -25.72 -4.98 -4.04
CA LEU A 42 -26.55 -4.81 -2.85
C LEU A 42 -26.87 -6.15 -2.18
N LYS A 43 -27.21 -7.14 -2.98
CA LYS A 43 -27.41 -8.53 -2.56
C LYS A 43 -26.12 -9.31 -2.76
N ILE A 44 -25.17 -9.09 -1.87
CA ILE A 44 -23.90 -9.82 -1.87
C ILE A 44 -24.01 -11.02 -0.94
N ASP A 45 -23.44 -12.14 -1.37
CA ASP A 45 -23.31 -13.33 -0.54
C ASP A 45 -22.24 -13.09 0.56
N PRO A 46 -22.40 -13.66 1.78
CA PRO A 46 -21.43 -13.50 2.87
C PRO A 46 -20.00 -13.86 2.47
N HIS A 47 -19.82 -14.96 1.74
CA HIS A 47 -18.51 -15.39 1.29
C HIS A 47 -17.86 -14.41 0.28
N ASP A 48 -18.65 -13.88 -0.69
CA ASP A 48 -18.15 -12.88 -1.63
C ASP A 48 -17.85 -11.55 -0.91
N TYR A 49 -18.63 -11.19 0.12
CA TYR A 49 -18.34 -10.03 0.96
C TYR A 49 -16.99 -10.16 1.66
N GLU A 50 -16.69 -11.30 2.28
CA GLU A 50 -15.40 -11.54 2.95
C GLU A 50 -14.24 -11.48 1.95
N THR A 51 -14.40 -12.07 0.78
CA THR A 51 -13.41 -12.00 -0.30
C THR A 51 -13.14 -10.55 -0.73
N LYS A 52 -14.20 -9.75 -0.93
CA LYS A 52 -14.06 -8.34 -1.29
C LYS A 52 -13.45 -7.50 -0.16
N LYS A 53 -13.83 -7.76 1.09
CA LYS A 53 -13.22 -7.17 2.27
C LYS A 53 -11.71 -7.45 2.30
N GLY A 54 -11.29 -8.70 2.12
CA GLY A 54 -9.87 -9.07 2.06
C GLY A 54 -9.11 -8.38 0.92
N HIS A 55 -9.76 -8.12 -0.22
CA HIS A 55 -9.16 -7.31 -1.29
C HIS A 55 -8.96 -5.84 -0.86
N VAL A 56 -9.96 -5.23 -0.20
CA VAL A 56 -9.86 -3.85 0.32
C VAL A 56 -8.74 -3.75 1.35
N GLU A 57 -8.68 -4.67 2.30
CA GLU A 57 -7.62 -4.73 3.31
C GLU A 57 -6.22 -4.81 2.68
N ARG A 58 -6.05 -5.68 1.66
CA ARG A 58 -4.79 -5.83 0.95
C ARG A 58 -4.37 -4.54 0.23
N PHE A 59 -5.31 -3.84 -0.40
CA PHE A 59 -5.03 -2.57 -1.08
C PHE A 59 -4.67 -1.47 -0.09
N LEU A 60 -5.38 -1.35 1.03
CA LEU A 60 -5.07 -0.38 2.08
C LEU A 60 -3.72 -0.65 2.74
N ARG A 61 -3.39 -1.93 3.00
CA ARG A 61 -2.05 -2.32 3.47
C ARG A 61 -0.96 -1.98 2.46
N GLY A 62 -1.24 -2.08 1.16
CA GLY A 62 -0.34 -1.65 0.09
C GLY A 62 -0.15 -0.14 -0.03
N GLY A 63 -0.93 0.65 0.73
CA GLY A 63 -0.89 2.11 0.66
C GLY A 63 -1.73 2.72 -0.45
N ASP A 64 -2.56 1.92 -1.12
CA ASP A 64 -3.44 2.37 -2.17
C ASP A 64 -4.75 2.94 -1.60
N LYS A 65 -5.31 3.95 -2.27
CA LYS A 65 -6.66 4.43 -2.00
C LYS A 65 -7.68 3.49 -2.64
N VAL A 66 -8.79 3.25 -1.94
CA VAL A 66 -9.84 2.34 -2.43
C VAL A 66 -11.15 3.09 -2.64
N LYS A 67 -11.64 3.06 -3.88
CA LYS A 67 -12.99 3.52 -4.25
C LYS A 67 -13.93 2.33 -4.24
N ILE A 68 -14.87 2.30 -3.31
CA ILE A 68 -15.88 1.26 -3.20
C ILE A 68 -17.13 1.72 -3.91
N THR A 69 -17.65 0.91 -4.83
CA THR A 69 -18.83 1.22 -5.63
C THR A 69 -19.87 0.13 -5.44
N VAL A 70 -21.04 0.47 -4.87
CA VAL A 70 -22.19 -0.40 -4.77
C VAL A 70 -23.09 -0.13 -5.98
N MET A 71 -23.34 -1.18 -6.76
CA MET A 71 -24.18 -1.11 -7.96
C MET A 71 -25.60 -1.52 -7.62
N PHE A 72 -26.57 -0.62 -7.84
CA PHE A 72 -28.00 -0.91 -7.70
C PHE A 72 -28.59 -1.47 -8.99
N ARG A 73 -29.42 -2.47 -8.87
CA ARG A 73 -30.12 -3.08 -10.01
C ARG A 73 -31.62 -2.74 -9.99
N GLY A 74 -32.11 -2.08 -11.04
CA GLY A 74 -33.53 -1.80 -11.22
C GLY A 74 -34.18 -1.16 -10.00
N ARG A 75 -35.11 -1.86 -9.35
CA ARG A 75 -35.90 -1.38 -8.20
C ARG A 75 -35.08 -1.11 -6.92
N GLU A 76 -33.81 -1.57 -6.87
CA GLU A 76 -32.94 -1.37 -5.70
C GLU A 76 -32.55 0.11 -5.52
N GLN A 77 -32.61 0.90 -6.59
CA GLN A 77 -32.39 2.36 -6.54
C GLN A 77 -33.35 3.11 -5.64
N SER A 78 -34.57 2.58 -5.47
CA SER A 78 -35.56 3.17 -4.57
C SER A 78 -35.23 2.99 -3.08
N ARG A 79 -34.24 2.16 -2.77
CA ARG A 79 -33.81 1.86 -1.39
C ARG A 79 -32.32 2.08 -1.18
N PRO A 80 -31.81 3.30 -1.29
CA PRO A 80 -30.38 3.63 -1.16
C PRO A 80 -29.85 3.33 0.24
N GLU A 81 -30.71 3.32 1.26
CA GLU A 81 -30.35 3.04 2.66
C GLU A 81 -29.65 1.69 2.83
N MET A 82 -30.04 0.68 2.06
CA MET A 82 -29.41 -0.64 2.16
C MET A 82 -27.96 -0.61 1.64
N GLY A 83 -27.71 0.16 0.58
CA GLY A 83 -26.36 0.39 0.09
C GLY A 83 -25.50 1.15 1.09
N TYR A 84 -26.08 2.16 1.74
CA TYR A 84 -25.42 2.92 2.78
C TYR A 84 -25.03 2.05 3.97
N ARG A 85 -25.95 1.19 4.46
CA ARG A 85 -25.67 0.24 5.56
C ARG A 85 -24.53 -0.73 5.20
N LEU A 86 -24.52 -1.23 3.95
CA LEU A 86 -23.45 -2.12 3.48
C LEU A 86 -22.09 -1.41 3.49
N LEU A 87 -22.03 -0.17 3.00
CA LEU A 87 -20.81 0.63 3.00
C LEU A 87 -20.36 1.00 4.41
N GLN A 88 -21.28 1.33 5.31
CA GLN A 88 -20.96 1.60 6.71
C GLN A 88 -20.40 0.36 7.42
N ARG A 89 -21.00 -0.82 7.19
CA ARG A 89 -20.48 -2.09 7.72
C ARG A 89 -19.04 -2.31 7.25
N LEU A 90 -18.79 -2.13 5.95
CA LEU A 90 -17.45 -2.29 5.40
C LEU A 90 -16.47 -1.25 5.97
N ALA A 91 -16.89 0.02 6.13
CA ALA A 91 -16.08 1.05 6.75
C ALA A 91 -15.71 0.71 8.20
N GLY A 92 -16.66 0.16 8.98
CA GLY A 92 -16.40 -0.33 10.33
C GLY A 92 -15.39 -1.48 10.36
N ASP A 93 -15.56 -2.45 9.45
CA ASP A 93 -14.68 -3.62 9.34
C ASP A 93 -13.22 -3.26 8.95
N VAL A 94 -13.03 -2.14 8.26
CA VAL A 94 -11.73 -1.70 7.73
C VAL A 94 -11.19 -0.45 8.46
N SER A 95 -11.87 -0.01 9.52
CA SER A 95 -11.50 1.19 10.28
C SER A 95 -10.08 1.16 10.87
N GLU A 96 -9.55 -0.04 11.15
CA GLU A 96 -8.19 -0.22 11.66
C GLU A 96 -7.10 0.08 10.59
N LEU A 97 -7.42 -0.10 9.32
CA LEU A 97 -6.46 -0.01 8.21
C LEU A 97 -6.60 1.29 7.40
N GLY A 98 -7.77 1.92 7.46
CA GLY A 98 -8.05 3.09 6.65
C GLY A 98 -9.10 4.02 7.23
N VAL A 99 -9.08 5.26 6.76
CA VAL A 99 -10.03 6.31 7.11
C VAL A 99 -10.94 6.58 5.94
N VAL A 100 -12.23 6.82 6.19
CA VAL A 100 -13.18 7.27 5.17
C VAL A 100 -12.81 8.69 4.73
N GLU A 101 -12.29 8.83 3.52
CA GLU A 101 -11.94 10.12 2.90
C GLU A 101 -13.17 10.78 2.30
N SER A 102 -14.03 9.99 1.66
CA SER A 102 -15.29 10.44 1.05
C SER A 102 -16.44 9.58 1.55
N ASN A 103 -17.42 10.22 2.17
CA ASN A 103 -18.63 9.54 2.65
C ASN A 103 -19.43 8.93 1.50
N ALA A 104 -20.25 7.94 1.85
CA ALA A 104 -21.11 7.27 0.89
C ALA A 104 -22.05 8.29 0.20
N LYS A 105 -21.88 8.45 -1.11
CA LYS A 105 -22.66 9.34 -1.96
C LYS A 105 -23.27 8.56 -3.11
N GLN A 106 -24.52 8.85 -3.41
CA GLN A 106 -25.18 8.26 -4.57
C GLN A 106 -24.77 9.01 -5.85
N GLU A 107 -24.24 8.29 -6.80
CA GLU A 107 -23.87 8.74 -8.14
C GLU A 107 -24.70 7.97 -9.18
N GLY A 108 -25.87 8.49 -9.55
CA GLY A 108 -26.77 7.84 -10.48
C GLY A 108 -27.25 6.48 -9.98
N ARG A 109 -26.86 5.40 -10.69
CA ARG A 109 -27.21 4.01 -10.35
C ARG A 109 -26.27 3.35 -9.36
N ASN A 110 -25.27 4.06 -8.88
CA ASN A 110 -24.25 3.53 -8.00
C ASN A 110 -24.18 4.38 -6.73
N MET A 111 -23.71 3.77 -5.66
CA MET A 111 -23.29 4.47 -4.46
C MET A 111 -21.80 4.29 -4.29
N VAL A 112 -21.08 5.37 -4.03
CA VAL A 112 -19.63 5.42 -4.00
C VAL A 112 -19.15 5.91 -2.66
N MET A 113 -18.09 5.28 -2.14
CA MET A 113 -17.38 5.69 -0.93
C MET A 113 -15.87 5.56 -1.16
N GLY A 114 -15.10 6.54 -0.69
CA GLY A 114 -13.64 6.54 -0.76
C GLY A 114 -13.03 6.24 0.59
N ILE A 115 -12.07 5.30 0.62
CA ILE A 115 -11.27 4.98 1.80
C ILE A 115 -9.80 5.23 1.47
N ALA A 116 -9.13 5.98 2.33
CA ALA A 116 -7.69 6.21 2.26
C ALA A 116 -6.97 5.37 3.33
N PRO A 117 -5.77 4.86 3.05
CA PRO A 117 -4.99 4.12 4.03
C PRO A 117 -4.52 5.05 5.16
N HIS A 118 -4.41 4.53 6.37
CA HIS A 118 -3.77 5.26 7.47
C HIS A 118 -2.30 5.51 7.14
N ARG A 119 -1.81 6.73 7.32
CA ARG A 119 -0.38 7.07 7.15
C ARG A 119 0.53 6.18 8.01
N ASN A 120 0.06 5.80 9.19
CA ASN A 120 0.82 4.94 10.10
C ASN A 120 0.91 3.48 9.61
N ALA A 121 -0.06 2.99 8.84
CA ALA A 121 -0.01 1.64 8.27
C ALA A 121 1.14 1.48 7.27
N GLN A 122 1.46 2.52 6.50
CA GLN A 122 2.60 2.52 5.58
C GLN A 122 3.94 2.50 6.30
N VAL A 123 4.07 3.27 7.38
CA VAL A 123 5.29 3.31 8.20
C VAL A 123 5.52 1.97 8.90
N LEU A 124 4.48 1.37 9.46
CA LEU A 124 4.55 0.05 10.10
C LEU A 124 4.90 -1.06 9.12
N GLN A 125 4.37 -1.03 7.89
CA GLN A 125 4.75 -2.00 6.86
C GLN A 125 6.18 -1.84 6.37
N GLN A 126 6.65 -0.61 6.18
CA GLN A 126 8.05 -0.37 5.82
C GLN A 126 8.99 -0.87 6.92
N GLN A 127 8.65 -0.64 8.18
CA GLN A 127 9.42 -1.14 9.32
C GLN A 127 9.37 -2.68 9.39
N ALA A 128 8.22 -3.30 9.16
CA ALA A 128 8.07 -4.75 9.14
C ALA A 128 8.86 -5.39 7.98
N GLN A 129 8.84 -4.78 6.80
CA GLN A 129 9.62 -5.26 5.64
C GLN A 129 11.13 -5.09 5.87
N GLN A 130 11.55 -3.98 6.44
CA GLN A 130 12.96 -3.76 6.80
C GLN A 130 13.44 -4.72 7.88
N ALA A 131 12.61 -4.99 8.89
CA ALA A 131 12.90 -5.97 9.93
C ALA A 131 12.98 -7.42 9.36
N ALA A 132 12.09 -7.76 8.43
CA ALA A 132 12.13 -9.08 7.77
C ALA A 132 13.36 -9.24 6.87
N GLN A 133 13.76 -8.19 6.14
CA GLN A 133 14.98 -8.21 5.33
C GLN A 133 16.25 -8.28 6.19
N ALA A 134 16.28 -7.55 7.30
CA ALA A 134 17.39 -7.61 8.25
C ALA A 134 17.50 -8.97 8.94
N ALA A 135 16.39 -9.65 9.22
CA ALA A 135 16.38 -11.01 9.76
C ALA A 135 16.89 -12.03 8.73
N GLN A 136 16.51 -11.88 7.46
CA GLN A 136 16.98 -12.76 6.39
C GLN A 136 18.47 -12.57 6.07
N SER A 137 19.00 -11.36 6.15
CA SER A 137 20.42 -11.11 5.96
C SER A 137 21.26 -11.70 7.09
N LYS A 138 20.79 -11.61 8.35
CA LYS A 138 21.45 -12.25 9.50
C LYS A 138 21.45 -13.77 9.44
N SER A 139 20.37 -14.40 8.96
CA SER A 139 20.32 -15.85 8.81
C SER A 139 21.20 -16.36 7.67
N ARG A 140 21.43 -15.55 6.62
CA ARG A 140 22.37 -15.89 5.54
C ARG A 140 23.83 -15.79 5.99
N SER A 141 24.20 -14.75 6.76
CA SER A 141 25.55 -14.62 7.30
C SER A 141 25.88 -15.72 8.30
N ALA A 142 24.95 -16.06 9.21
CA ALA A 142 25.15 -17.15 10.17
C ALA A 142 25.31 -18.53 9.51
N LYS A 143 24.64 -18.77 8.36
CA LYS A 143 24.79 -20.03 7.62
C LYS A 143 26.12 -20.11 6.86
N GLY A 144 26.62 -18.98 6.36
CA GLY A 144 27.94 -18.91 5.71
C GLY A 144 29.09 -19.10 6.68
N GLU A 145 28.98 -18.67 7.94
CA GLU A 145 29.98 -18.88 8.97
C GLU A 145 30.06 -20.35 9.42
N GLN A 146 28.92 -21.04 9.51
CA GLN A 146 28.88 -22.47 9.85
C GLN A 146 29.41 -23.38 8.73
N GLU A 147 29.25 -23.01 7.46
CA GLU A 147 29.84 -23.78 6.34
C GLU A 147 31.35 -23.59 6.25
N GLN A 148 31.92 -22.46 6.63
CA GLN A 148 33.36 -22.23 6.65
C GLN A 148 34.06 -22.91 7.83
N GLU A 149 33.36 -23.06 8.97
CA GLU A 149 33.91 -23.75 10.14
C GLU A 149 33.91 -25.28 9.98
N ALA A 150 32.95 -25.81 9.19
CA ALA A 150 32.91 -27.24 8.84
C ALA A 150 34.00 -27.68 7.82
N GLU A 151 34.50 -26.76 7.00
CA GLU A 151 35.53 -27.05 5.98
C GLU A 151 36.97 -26.95 6.54
N GLN A 152 37.11 -26.35 7.74
CA GLN A 152 38.43 -26.20 8.42
C GLN A 152 38.71 -27.26 9.51
N ALA A 153 37.85 -28.29 9.67
CA ALA A 153 38.14 -29.38 10.59
C ALA A 153 39.24 -30.28 10.01
N PRO A 154 40.43 -30.37 10.64
CA PRO A 154 41.52 -31.21 10.13
C PRO A 154 41.15 -32.67 10.32
N SER A 155 41.21 -33.43 9.21
CA SER A 155 41.20 -34.90 9.24
C SER A 155 42.45 -35.40 9.92
N ALA A 156 42.28 -35.92 11.14
CA ALA A 156 43.28 -36.71 11.82
C ALA A 156 43.16 -38.20 11.43
#